data_598dd3e9b4281509d8e88b2372d5a5ba
#
_entry.id   598dd3e9b4281509d8e88b2372d5a5ba
#
_cell.length_a   1.000
_cell.length_b   1.000
_cell.length_c   1.000
_cell.angle_alpha   90.00
_cell.angle_beta   90.00
_cell.angle_gamma   90.00
#
_symmetry.space_group_name_H-M   'P 1'
#
loop_
_entity.id
_entity.type
_entity.pdbx_description
1 polymer ?
#
loop_
_entity_poly.entity_id
_entity_poly.type
_entity_poly.pdbx_seq_one_letter_code
_entity_poly.pdbx_strand_id
1 'polypeptide(L)'
;MSVLVAYYSRTNVTKKVGDEIAKSTGADVEEIVSKVNYNGKVGFVRGGKDAISAKIIDLEPLKFNPEDYDLIYLGAPVWAGKAANPIISYIKQNESKFNNVKFFVTAGSTGFESTFEQMEEYVGKSPLKTLGLTTKEVKKDEFKDKLASFIEWNETIL
;
A
#
# COMPACT_ATOMS: atom_id res chain seq x y z
N MET A 1 5.97 -15.71 -12.90
CA MET A 1 4.84 -14.89 -12.44
C MET A 1 5.26 -13.43 -12.41
N SER A 2 4.47 -12.53 -12.95
CA SER A 2 4.76 -11.09 -12.94
C SER A 2 4.22 -10.44 -11.66
N VAL A 3 5.05 -9.66 -10.98
CA VAL A 3 4.73 -9.05 -9.69
C VAL A 3 5.03 -7.56 -9.71
N LEU A 4 4.11 -6.77 -9.21
CA LEU A 4 4.27 -5.32 -9.02
C LEU A 4 4.10 -5.00 -7.54
N VAL A 5 4.94 -4.13 -7.03
CA VAL A 5 4.76 -3.50 -5.71
C VAL A 5 4.41 -2.05 -5.96
N ALA A 6 3.19 -1.65 -5.62
CA ALA A 6 2.73 -0.27 -5.75
C ALA A 6 2.44 0.28 -4.35
N TYR A 7 3.11 1.36 -3.97
CA TYR A 7 2.93 1.93 -2.65
C TYR A 7 3.00 3.45 -2.66
N TYR A 8 2.33 4.04 -1.67
CA TYR A 8 2.52 5.43 -1.30
C TYR A 8 3.23 5.50 0.05
N SER A 9 4.23 6.36 0.20
CA SER A 9 4.94 6.55 1.45
C SER A 9 5.20 8.02 1.69
N ARG A 10 4.88 8.51 2.90
CA ARG A 10 5.12 9.90 3.28
C ARG A 10 6.48 10.10 3.95
N THR A 11 6.86 9.20 4.83
CA THR A 11 8.06 9.31 5.67
C THR A 11 9.03 8.15 5.51
N ASN A 12 8.96 7.45 4.38
CA ASN A 12 9.81 6.32 4.02
C ASN A 12 9.61 5.03 4.84
N VAL A 13 8.62 4.98 5.73
CA VAL A 13 8.32 3.77 6.51
C VAL A 13 7.68 2.70 5.61
N THR A 14 6.59 3.06 4.93
CA THR A 14 5.94 2.15 3.97
C THR A 14 6.90 1.80 2.82
N LYS A 15 7.69 2.77 2.37
CA LYS A 15 8.71 2.55 1.33
C LYS A 15 9.69 1.45 1.71
N LYS A 16 10.17 1.45 2.93
CA LYS A 16 11.12 0.43 3.41
C LYS A 16 10.53 -0.98 3.28
N VAL A 17 9.27 -1.14 3.62
CA VAL A 17 8.56 -2.42 3.49
C VAL A 17 8.39 -2.80 2.02
N GLY A 18 7.94 -1.86 1.20
CA GLY A 18 7.75 -2.07 -0.23
C GLY A 18 9.04 -2.46 -0.94
N ASP A 19 10.14 -1.80 -0.61
CA ASP A 19 11.46 -2.09 -1.19
C ASP A 19 11.96 -3.49 -0.80
N GLU A 20 11.72 -3.92 0.44
CA GLU A 20 12.07 -5.27 0.88
C GLU A 20 11.23 -6.34 0.16
N ILE A 21 9.95 -6.08 -0.05
CA ILE A 21 9.10 -6.99 -0.83
C ILE A 21 9.64 -7.11 -2.26
N ALA A 22 9.95 -5.99 -2.88
CA ALA A 22 10.47 -5.97 -4.25
C ALA A 22 11.81 -6.72 -4.36
N LYS A 23 12.70 -6.51 -3.41
CA LYS A 23 13.99 -7.20 -3.35
C LYS A 23 13.82 -8.72 -3.23
N SER A 24 12.87 -9.16 -2.40
CA SER A 24 12.63 -10.59 -2.15
C SER A 24 11.89 -11.28 -3.28
N THR A 25 11.10 -10.56 -4.06
CA THR A 25 10.25 -11.14 -5.12
C THR A 25 10.75 -10.86 -6.53
N GLY A 26 11.68 -9.94 -6.70
CA GLY A 26 12.09 -9.47 -8.04
C GLY A 26 11.04 -8.61 -8.72
N ALA A 27 10.10 -8.03 -7.96
CA ALA A 27 8.99 -7.26 -8.49
C ALA A 27 9.43 -5.92 -9.09
N ASP A 28 8.65 -5.43 -10.04
CA ASP A 28 8.72 -4.03 -10.46
C ASP A 28 8.12 -3.16 -9.35
N VAL A 29 8.57 -1.91 -9.26
CA VAL A 29 8.15 -0.98 -8.19
C VAL A 29 7.51 0.26 -8.78
N GLU A 30 6.26 0.52 -8.36
CA GLU A 30 5.57 1.77 -8.64
C GLU A 30 5.51 2.58 -7.35
N GLU A 31 6.38 3.57 -7.21
CA GLU A 31 6.29 4.52 -6.11
C GLU A 31 5.28 5.60 -6.48
N ILE A 32 4.13 5.61 -5.81
CA ILE A 32 3.04 6.54 -6.09
C ILE A 32 3.39 7.90 -5.51
N VAL A 33 3.36 8.92 -6.36
CA VAL A 33 3.67 10.29 -5.97
C VAL A 33 2.44 11.17 -6.09
N SER A 34 2.08 11.81 -5.00
CA SER A 34 0.94 12.74 -4.94
C SER A 34 1.33 14.11 -5.50
N LYS A 35 0.46 14.71 -6.32
CA LYS A 35 0.60 16.11 -6.72
C LYS A 35 0.23 17.07 -5.58
N VAL A 36 -0.49 16.59 -4.57
CA VAL A 36 -0.78 17.37 -3.36
C VAL A 36 0.40 17.21 -2.40
N ASN A 37 0.86 18.31 -1.83
CA ASN A 37 1.97 18.28 -0.87
C ASN A 37 1.45 17.93 0.53
N TYR A 38 1.84 16.75 1.03
CA TYR A 38 1.51 16.29 2.38
C TYR A 38 2.71 16.35 3.33
N ASN A 39 3.76 17.09 2.98
CA ASN A 39 4.96 17.21 3.80
C ASN A 39 4.74 18.18 4.96
N GLY A 40 5.51 17.97 6.04
CA GLY A 40 5.51 18.86 7.20
C GLY A 40 4.25 18.78 8.07
N LYS A 41 4.13 19.69 9.02
CA LYS A 41 3.01 19.71 9.99
C LYS A 41 1.67 20.02 9.31
N VAL A 42 1.67 20.98 8.39
CA VAL A 42 0.45 21.34 7.64
C VAL A 42 0.03 20.18 6.76
N GLY A 43 0.99 19.52 6.11
CA GLY A 43 0.73 18.35 5.30
C GLY A 43 0.20 17.17 6.12
N PHE A 44 0.68 17.00 7.34
CA PHE A 44 0.18 15.97 8.26
C PHE A 44 -1.32 16.17 8.57
N VAL A 45 -1.72 17.41 8.90
CA VAL A 45 -3.12 17.74 9.19
C VAL A 45 -4.00 17.58 7.94
N ARG A 46 -3.52 18.06 6.80
CA ARG A 46 -4.22 17.91 5.52
C ARG A 46 -4.40 16.44 5.16
N GLY A 47 -3.36 15.64 5.36
CA GLY A 47 -3.40 14.20 5.07
C GLY A 47 -4.45 13.48 5.89
N GLY A 48 -4.53 13.75 7.19
CA GLY A 48 -5.55 13.17 8.05
C GLY A 48 -6.95 13.54 7.59
N LYS A 49 -7.19 14.80 7.28
CA LYS A 49 -8.48 15.29 6.79
C LYS A 49 -8.86 14.63 5.45
N ASP A 50 -7.93 14.60 4.51
CA ASP A 50 -8.17 14.03 3.18
C ASP A 50 -8.37 12.51 3.24
N ALA A 51 -7.67 11.81 4.14
CA ALA A 51 -7.85 10.38 4.34
C ALA A 51 -9.23 10.05 4.91
N ILE A 52 -9.71 10.82 5.89
CA ILE A 52 -11.05 10.63 6.47
C ILE A 52 -12.15 10.70 5.40
N SER A 53 -12.04 11.64 4.47
CA SER A 53 -13.00 11.80 3.39
C SER A 53 -12.70 10.93 2.15
N ALA A 54 -11.61 10.16 2.18
CA ALA A 54 -11.12 9.40 1.04
C ALA A 54 -11.01 10.27 -0.23
N LYS A 55 -10.45 11.47 -0.05
CA LYS A 55 -10.35 12.44 -1.14
C LYS A 55 -9.52 11.89 -2.30
N ILE A 56 -10.11 11.88 -3.49
CA ILE A 56 -9.40 11.48 -4.71
C ILE A 56 -8.57 12.67 -5.18
N ILE A 57 -7.29 12.44 -5.38
CA ILE A 57 -6.33 13.48 -5.77
C ILE A 57 -5.61 13.08 -7.04
N ASP A 58 -4.98 14.06 -7.68
CA ASP A 58 -4.14 13.82 -8.86
C ASP A 58 -2.79 13.25 -8.42
N LEU A 59 -2.32 12.27 -9.18
CA LEU A 59 -1.03 11.62 -8.98
C LEU A 59 -0.08 11.98 -10.13
N GLU A 60 1.22 11.95 -9.86
CA GLU A 60 2.21 12.02 -10.93
C GLU A 60 2.03 10.82 -11.86
N PRO A 61 2.48 10.92 -13.14
CA PRO A 61 2.29 9.84 -14.11
C PRO A 61 2.82 8.49 -13.61
N LEU A 62 2.02 7.44 -13.82
CA LEU A 62 2.35 6.08 -13.44
C LEU A 62 3.21 5.41 -14.51
N LYS A 63 4.12 4.53 -14.10
CA LYS A 63 5.04 3.84 -15.00
C LYS A 63 4.53 2.49 -15.47
N PHE A 64 3.68 1.84 -14.68
CA PHE A 64 3.26 0.47 -14.91
C PHE A 64 1.75 0.35 -14.96
N ASN A 65 1.26 -0.57 -15.80
CA ASN A 65 -0.17 -0.90 -15.88
C ASN A 65 -0.42 -2.13 -15.00
N PRO A 66 -1.24 -2.01 -13.94
CA PRO A 66 -1.55 -3.15 -13.06
C PRO A 66 -2.07 -4.39 -13.80
N GLU A 67 -2.77 -4.19 -14.90
CA GLU A 67 -3.34 -5.28 -15.70
C GLU A 67 -2.28 -6.25 -16.24
N ASP A 68 -1.03 -5.79 -16.35
CA ASP A 68 0.08 -6.61 -16.87
C ASP A 68 0.67 -7.56 -15.83
N TYR A 69 0.17 -7.53 -14.58
CA TYR A 69 0.76 -8.27 -13.48
C TYR A 69 -0.17 -9.33 -12.90
N ASP A 70 0.39 -10.49 -12.59
CA ASP A 70 -0.37 -11.59 -11.97
C ASP A 70 -0.69 -11.31 -10.50
N LEU A 71 0.23 -10.61 -9.82
CA LEU A 71 0.09 -10.28 -8.40
C LEU A 71 0.58 -8.85 -8.16
N ILE A 72 -0.21 -8.08 -7.42
CA ILE A 72 0.15 -6.73 -7.04
C ILE A 72 0.09 -6.59 -5.53
N TYR A 73 1.20 -6.13 -4.95
CA TYR A 73 1.25 -5.70 -3.55
C TYR A 73 0.87 -4.23 -3.51
N LEU A 74 -0.16 -3.90 -2.75
CA LEU A 74 -0.60 -2.51 -2.55
C LEU A 74 -0.25 -2.07 -1.13
N GLY A 75 0.50 -1.00 -1.01
CA GLY A 75 0.99 -0.53 0.29
C GLY A 75 0.72 0.93 0.58
N ALA A 76 0.41 1.23 1.84
CA ALA A 76 0.13 2.60 2.28
C ALA A 76 0.30 2.75 3.78
N PRO A 77 0.55 3.97 4.27
CA PRO A 77 0.42 4.25 5.69
C PRO A 77 -1.05 4.42 6.07
N VAL A 78 -1.35 4.17 7.34
CA VAL A 78 -2.67 4.48 7.92
C VAL A 78 -2.68 5.95 8.35
N TRP A 79 -3.64 6.71 7.86
CA TRP A 79 -3.88 8.10 8.23
C TRP A 79 -5.27 8.23 8.83
N ALA A 80 -5.37 8.60 10.11
CA ALA A 80 -6.64 8.78 10.81
C ALA A 80 -7.56 7.56 10.69
N GLY A 81 -7.01 6.35 10.79
CA GLY A 81 -7.78 5.10 10.74
C GLY A 81 -8.19 4.64 9.35
N LYS A 82 -7.70 5.31 8.30
CA LYS A 82 -7.98 4.99 6.89
C LYS A 82 -6.65 4.83 6.15
N ALA A 83 -6.70 4.27 4.94
CA ALA A 83 -5.54 4.30 4.07
C ALA A 83 -5.24 5.74 3.66
N ALA A 84 -3.96 6.08 3.55
CA ALA A 84 -3.57 7.36 2.97
C ALA A 84 -4.24 7.52 1.61
N ASN A 85 -4.92 8.63 1.40
CA ASN A 85 -5.76 8.80 0.20
C ASN A 85 -5.00 8.76 -1.13
N PRO A 86 -3.68 8.98 -1.23
CA PRO A 86 -2.99 8.71 -2.49
C PRO A 86 -3.09 7.25 -2.96
N ILE A 87 -3.07 6.25 -2.05
CA ILE A 87 -3.26 4.86 -2.46
C ILE A 87 -4.69 4.59 -2.91
N ILE A 88 -5.66 5.20 -2.27
CA ILE A 88 -7.07 5.10 -2.67
C ILE A 88 -7.26 5.71 -4.07
N SER A 89 -6.61 6.85 -4.31
CA SER A 89 -6.63 7.51 -5.63
C SER A 89 -6.01 6.62 -6.71
N TYR A 90 -4.91 5.93 -6.39
CA TYR A 90 -4.27 4.97 -7.28
C TYR A 90 -5.20 3.80 -7.61
N ILE A 91 -5.84 3.23 -6.59
CA ILE A 91 -6.77 2.11 -6.76
C ILE A 91 -7.95 2.53 -7.63
N LYS A 92 -8.51 3.71 -7.36
CA LYS A 92 -9.64 4.23 -8.12
C LYS A 92 -9.29 4.49 -9.58
N GLN A 93 -8.12 5.07 -9.84
CA GLN A 93 -7.62 5.34 -11.19
C GLN A 93 -7.43 4.05 -12.01
N ASN A 94 -7.11 2.95 -11.33
CA ASN A 94 -6.85 1.65 -11.96
C ASN A 94 -7.98 0.64 -11.68
N GLU A 95 -9.17 1.12 -11.43
CA GLU A 95 -10.35 0.30 -11.13
C GLU A 95 -10.53 -0.81 -12.19
N SER A 96 -10.80 -2.02 -11.72
CA SER A 96 -11.01 -3.23 -12.54
C SER A 96 -9.75 -3.75 -13.25
N LYS A 97 -8.57 -3.21 -12.96
CA LYS A 97 -7.32 -3.64 -13.59
C LYS A 97 -6.48 -4.59 -12.73
N PHE A 98 -6.93 -4.87 -11.49
CA PHE A 98 -6.17 -5.71 -10.57
C PHE A 98 -6.52 -7.19 -10.74
N ASN A 99 -5.50 -8.02 -10.93
CA ASN A 99 -5.63 -9.47 -10.85
C ASN A 99 -5.59 -9.88 -9.37
N ASN A 100 -4.59 -10.63 -8.92
CA ASN A 100 -4.48 -10.95 -7.49
C ASN A 100 -3.82 -9.80 -6.74
N VAL A 101 -4.26 -9.56 -5.50
CA VAL A 101 -3.72 -8.48 -4.66
C VAL A 101 -3.34 -8.99 -3.28
N LYS A 102 -2.33 -8.35 -2.70
CA LYS A 102 -1.98 -8.45 -1.28
C LYS A 102 -1.82 -7.03 -0.76
N PHE A 103 -2.23 -6.79 0.48
CA PHE A 103 -2.16 -5.44 1.07
C PHE A 103 -1.16 -5.40 2.20
N PHE A 104 -0.33 -4.37 2.25
CA PHE A 104 0.52 -4.09 3.39
C PHE A 104 0.35 -2.64 3.83
N VAL A 105 0.21 -2.43 5.12
CA VAL A 105 0.03 -1.09 5.67
C VAL A 105 0.92 -0.88 6.89
N THR A 106 1.32 0.37 7.10
CA THR A 106 2.11 0.77 8.26
C THR A 106 1.31 1.78 9.09
N ALA A 107 1.44 1.70 10.41
CA ALA A 107 0.71 2.58 11.32
C ALA A 107 1.52 2.83 12.58
N GLY A 108 1.15 3.87 13.33
CA GLY A 108 1.72 4.09 14.65
C GLY A 108 1.44 2.92 15.59
N SER A 109 0.18 2.50 15.68
CA SER A 109 -0.22 1.39 16.57
C SER A 109 -1.49 0.67 16.17
N THR A 110 -2.45 1.34 15.52
CA THR A 110 -3.79 0.78 15.25
C THR A 110 -4.28 1.19 13.87
N GLY A 111 -5.47 0.68 13.50
CA GLY A 111 -6.15 1.04 12.27
C GLY A 111 -5.90 0.08 11.10
N PHE A 112 -5.28 -1.07 11.36
CA PHE A 112 -4.97 -2.03 10.30
C PHE A 112 -6.23 -2.61 9.66
N GLU A 113 -7.14 -3.18 10.46
CA GLU A 113 -8.33 -3.87 9.93
C GLU A 113 -9.25 -2.94 9.14
N SER A 114 -9.54 -1.75 9.68
CA SER A 114 -10.39 -0.78 8.99
C SER A 114 -9.78 -0.32 7.67
N THR A 115 -8.45 -0.21 7.63
CA THR A 115 -7.72 0.17 6.41
C THR A 115 -7.78 -0.96 5.36
N PHE A 116 -7.60 -2.21 5.77
CA PHE A 116 -7.71 -3.34 4.85
C PHE A 116 -9.12 -3.47 4.28
N GLU A 117 -10.14 -3.30 5.12
CA GLU A 117 -11.54 -3.33 4.67
C GLU A 117 -11.83 -2.24 3.62
N GLN A 118 -11.32 -1.04 3.87
CA GLN A 118 -11.46 0.06 2.91
C GLN A 118 -10.76 -0.25 1.58
N MET A 119 -9.53 -0.75 1.64
CA MET A 119 -8.78 -1.09 0.43
C MET A 119 -9.48 -2.20 -0.37
N GLU A 120 -9.99 -3.21 0.32
CA GLU A 120 -10.74 -4.31 -0.31
C GLU A 120 -11.98 -3.77 -1.02
N GLU A 121 -12.72 -2.87 -0.39
CA GLU A 121 -13.92 -2.25 -0.98
C GLU A 121 -13.57 -1.50 -2.27
N TYR A 122 -12.50 -0.71 -2.27
CA TYR A 122 -12.09 0.05 -3.45
C TYR A 122 -11.52 -0.83 -4.56
N VAL A 123 -10.75 -1.86 -4.22
CA VAL A 123 -10.21 -2.82 -5.20
C VAL A 123 -11.34 -3.68 -5.80
N GLY A 124 -12.36 -4.01 -5.01
CA GLY A 124 -13.49 -4.82 -5.45
C GLY A 124 -13.25 -6.32 -5.37
N LYS A 125 -12.21 -6.75 -4.67
CA LYS A 125 -11.91 -8.17 -4.43
C LYS A 125 -11.10 -8.34 -3.16
N SER A 126 -11.17 -9.54 -2.56
CA SER A 126 -10.44 -9.86 -1.35
C SER A 126 -8.95 -10.05 -1.61
N PRO A 127 -8.08 -9.55 -0.73
CA PRO A 127 -6.64 -9.80 -0.85
C PRO A 127 -6.33 -11.25 -0.50
N LEU A 128 -5.29 -11.80 -1.12
CA LEU A 128 -4.78 -13.14 -0.78
C LEU A 128 -4.19 -13.16 0.62
N LYS A 129 -3.50 -12.09 1.01
CA LYS A 129 -2.93 -11.90 2.34
C LYS A 129 -2.87 -10.42 2.68
N THR A 130 -2.80 -10.12 3.98
CA THR A 130 -2.61 -8.76 4.48
C THR A 130 -1.45 -8.74 5.48
N LEU A 131 -0.77 -7.61 5.59
CA LEU A 131 0.32 -7.39 6.54
C LEU A 131 0.19 -6.00 7.14
N GLY A 132 -0.01 -5.94 8.45
CA GLY A 132 0.00 -4.69 9.21
C GLY A 132 1.26 -4.61 10.05
N LEU A 133 2.03 -3.54 9.91
CA LEU A 133 3.27 -3.33 10.65
C LEU A 133 3.24 -1.98 11.34
N THR A 134 3.73 -1.95 12.59
CA THR A 134 3.90 -0.66 13.27
C THR A 134 5.15 0.04 12.74
N THR A 135 5.13 1.37 12.82
CA THR A 135 6.29 2.18 12.47
C THR A 135 7.53 1.74 13.26
N LYS A 136 7.34 1.40 14.53
CA LYS A 136 8.41 0.94 15.40
C LYS A 136 9.03 -0.38 14.91
N GLU A 137 8.20 -1.36 14.56
CA GLU A 137 8.67 -2.63 13.99
C GLU A 137 9.51 -2.42 12.74
N VAL A 138 9.06 -1.53 11.86
CA VAL A 138 9.75 -1.24 10.61
C VAL A 138 11.09 -0.56 10.87
N LYS A 139 11.10 0.47 11.72
CA LYS A 139 12.34 1.21 12.05
C LYS A 139 13.39 0.36 12.73
N LYS A 140 12.96 -0.63 13.52
CA LYS A 140 13.87 -1.54 14.24
C LYS A 140 14.23 -2.81 13.47
N ASP A 141 13.79 -2.93 12.22
CA ASP A 141 13.98 -4.13 11.41
C ASP A 141 13.44 -5.41 12.07
N GLU A 142 12.35 -5.29 12.82
CA GLU A 142 11.71 -6.39 13.54
C GLU A 142 10.53 -7.00 12.76
N PHE A 143 10.52 -6.87 11.44
CA PHE A 143 9.38 -7.30 10.61
C PHE A 143 9.72 -8.41 9.61
N LYS A 144 10.95 -8.91 9.61
CA LYS A 144 11.42 -9.86 8.58
C LYS A 144 10.65 -11.18 8.56
N ASP A 145 10.32 -11.74 9.74
CA ASP A 145 9.59 -13.01 9.82
C ASP A 145 8.15 -12.84 9.33
N LYS A 146 7.50 -11.76 9.72
CA LYS A 146 6.14 -11.43 9.25
C LYS A 146 6.12 -11.22 7.74
N LEU A 147 7.15 -10.53 7.24
CA LEU A 147 7.29 -10.27 5.81
C LEU A 147 7.48 -11.56 5.02
N ALA A 148 8.34 -12.46 5.49
CA ALA A 148 8.60 -13.74 4.84
C ALA A 148 7.30 -14.54 4.68
N SER A 149 6.49 -14.62 5.72
CA SER A 149 5.19 -15.28 5.68
C SER A 149 4.21 -14.60 4.71
N PHE A 150 4.22 -13.28 4.67
CA PHE A 150 3.37 -12.49 3.78
C PHE A 150 3.72 -12.69 2.31
N ILE A 151 5.01 -12.77 2.01
CA ILE A 151 5.51 -12.95 0.64
C ILE A 151 5.30 -14.39 0.14
N GLU A 152 5.22 -15.35 1.05
CA GLU A 152 5.12 -16.75 0.71
C GLU A 152 4.04 -16.99 -0.35
N TRP A 153 4.43 -17.67 -1.43
CA TRP A 153 3.54 -18.03 -2.50
C TRP A 153 3.00 -19.42 -2.25
N ASN A 154 1.69 -19.53 -2.22
CA ASN A 154 1.02 -20.82 -2.07
C ASN A 154 0.19 -21.12 -3.32
N GLU A 155 0.62 -22.07 -4.12
CA GLU A 155 -0.06 -22.48 -5.37
C GLU A 155 -1.52 -22.88 -5.15
N THR A 156 -1.89 -23.34 -3.97
CA THR A 156 -3.27 -23.71 -3.65
C THR A 156 -4.22 -22.54 -3.57
N ILE A 157 -3.70 -21.30 -3.51
CA ILE A 157 -4.51 -20.09 -3.45
C ILE A 157 -4.96 -19.67 -4.85
N LEU A 158 -4.27 -20.13 -5.84
CA LEU A 158 -4.62 -19.90 -7.24
C LEU A 158 -5.56 -21.01 -7.73
#